data_52d58b01a8715024947e14acbf5c2fcf
#
_entry.id   52d58b01a8715024947e14acbf5c2fcf
#
_cell.length_a   1.000
_cell.length_b   1.000
_cell.length_c   1.000
_cell.angle_alpha   90.00
_cell.angle_beta   90.00
_cell.angle_gamma   90.00
#
_symmetry.space_group_name_H-M   'P 1'
#
loop_
_entity.id
_entity.type
_entity.pdbx_description
1 polymer ?
#
loop_
_entity_poly.entity_id
_entity_poly.type
_entity_poly.pdbx_seq_one_letter_code
_entity_poly.pdbx_strand_id
1 'polypeptide(L)'
;MKHIIKKLALLFVPVYLWFAFFVAFEPNNYFGIKKTASSSQPVARVRAYEQSPGTNLIIGDSRLAHFDMDLVDSLTGQSWQNLAFGGASLKECVDLANYVLDSGNQVDRILFELSFYTLNSSYNTDRFSALEATLRNPLAYCLNLEYNV
;
A
#
# COMPACT_ATOMS: atom_id res chain seq x y z
N MET A 1 8.06 18.41 -40.18
CA MET A 1 7.57 17.53 -39.09
C MET A 1 8.64 17.11 -38.11
N LYS A 2 9.78 16.52 -38.48
CA LYS A 2 10.84 16.06 -37.53
C LYS A 2 11.34 17.14 -36.57
N HIS A 3 11.48 18.40 -36.98
CA HIS A 3 11.92 19.50 -36.14
C HIS A 3 10.87 19.91 -35.07
N ILE A 4 9.58 19.83 -35.43
CA ILE A 4 8.49 20.12 -34.48
C ILE A 4 8.43 19.05 -33.40
N ILE A 5 8.55 17.79 -33.77
CA ILE A 5 8.57 16.66 -32.82
C ILE A 5 9.76 16.78 -31.85
N LYS A 6 10.96 17.13 -32.36
CA LYS A 6 12.12 17.35 -31.49
C LYS A 6 11.93 18.50 -30.51
N LYS A 7 11.36 19.63 -30.95
CA LYS A 7 11.07 20.78 -30.07
C LYS A 7 10.01 20.41 -29.02
N LEU A 8 8.98 19.67 -29.43
CA LEU A 8 7.95 19.20 -28.51
C LEU A 8 8.54 18.23 -27.46
N ALA A 9 9.35 17.27 -27.88
CA ALA A 9 10.04 16.35 -26.97
C ALA A 9 10.96 17.11 -25.98
N LEU A 10 11.67 18.15 -26.45
CA LEU A 10 12.52 18.96 -25.58
C LEU A 10 11.71 19.76 -24.55
N LEU A 11 10.51 20.23 -24.93
CA LEU A 11 9.60 20.93 -24.02
C LEU A 11 9.15 20.04 -22.84
N PHE A 12 9.00 18.73 -23.08
CA PHE A 12 8.58 17.77 -22.07
C PHE A 12 9.75 17.19 -21.23
N VAL A 13 11.01 17.53 -21.53
CA VAL A 13 12.17 17.07 -20.75
C VAL A 13 12.04 17.36 -19.26
N PRO A 14 11.63 18.55 -18.79
CA PRO A 14 11.44 18.80 -17.36
C PRO A 14 10.39 17.87 -16.72
N VAL A 15 9.32 17.57 -17.44
CA VAL A 15 8.26 16.64 -16.96
C VAL A 15 8.80 15.22 -16.84
N TYR A 16 9.57 14.74 -17.79
CA TYR A 16 10.19 13.41 -17.72
C TYR A 16 11.21 13.32 -16.60
N LEU A 17 12.02 14.36 -16.39
CA LEU A 17 12.99 14.41 -15.29
C LEU A 17 12.27 14.42 -13.93
N TRP A 18 11.21 15.22 -13.80
CA TRP A 18 10.40 15.24 -12.58
C TRP A 18 9.78 13.87 -12.31
N PHE A 19 9.19 13.24 -13.33
CA PHE A 19 8.58 11.92 -13.18
C PHE A 19 9.61 10.85 -12.80
N ALA A 20 10.80 10.85 -13.44
CA ALA A 20 11.88 9.93 -13.10
C ALA A 20 12.35 10.12 -11.66
N PHE A 21 12.49 11.38 -11.22
CA PHE A 21 12.83 11.72 -9.85
C PHE A 21 11.72 11.24 -8.89
N PHE A 22 10.47 11.54 -9.20
CA PHE A 22 9.32 11.10 -8.40
C PHE A 22 9.32 9.59 -8.20
N VAL A 23 9.43 8.82 -9.28
CA VAL A 23 9.43 7.35 -9.24
C VAL A 23 10.62 6.80 -8.42
N ALA A 24 11.78 7.47 -8.46
CA ALA A 24 12.96 7.06 -7.71
C ALA A 24 12.84 7.31 -6.20
N PHE A 25 12.17 8.37 -5.80
CA PHE A 25 12.14 8.86 -4.41
C PHE A 25 10.81 8.66 -3.68
N GLU A 26 9.72 8.30 -4.38
CA GLU A 26 8.41 8.12 -3.75
C GLU A 26 8.47 7.12 -2.58
N PRO A 27 7.75 7.40 -1.47
CA PRO A 27 7.97 6.68 -0.21
C PRO A 27 7.33 5.28 -0.18
N ASN A 28 6.32 5.03 -1.01
CA ASN A 28 5.46 3.85 -0.89
C ASN A 28 5.93 2.64 -1.69
N ASN A 29 7.03 2.78 -2.44
CA ASN A 29 7.50 1.75 -3.37
C ASN A 29 6.39 1.27 -4.34
N TYR A 30 5.54 2.19 -4.75
CA TYR A 30 4.39 1.93 -5.61
C TYR A 30 4.78 1.24 -6.92
N PHE A 31 5.91 1.65 -7.50
CA PHE A 31 6.44 1.12 -8.76
C PHE A 31 7.34 -0.12 -8.59
N GLY A 32 7.58 -0.58 -7.37
CA GLY A 32 8.36 -1.78 -7.11
C GLY A 32 9.87 -1.67 -7.44
N ILE A 33 10.43 -0.45 -7.46
CA ILE A 33 11.84 -0.22 -7.84
C ILE A 33 12.75 -0.42 -6.63
N LYS A 34 12.26 -0.19 -5.42
CA LYS A 34 13.00 -0.34 -4.16
C LYS A 34 12.80 -1.74 -3.58
N LYS A 35 13.71 -2.17 -2.73
CA LYS A 35 13.54 -3.43 -1.98
C LYS A 35 12.39 -3.35 -0.97
N THR A 36 12.25 -2.19 -0.32
CA THR A 36 11.22 -1.94 0.70
C THR A 36 10.69 -0.52 0.56
N ALA A 37 9.43 -0.32 0.93
CA ALA A 37 8.86 1.00 1.11
C ALA A 37 9.47 1.65 2.37
N SER A 38 9.61 2.98 2.35
CA SER A 38 9.95 3.77 3.56
C SER A 38 8.73 4.22 4.34
N SER A 39 7.54 4.01 3.79
CA SER A 39 6.24 4.40 4.34
C SER A 39 5.49 3.18 4.88
N SER A 40 4.69 3.40 5.94
CA SER A 40 3.73 2.44 6.48
C SER A 40 2.28 2.73 6.04
N GLN A 41 2.11 3.57 5.05
CA GLN A 41 0.81 3.89 4.46
C GLN A 41 0.13 2.63 3.89
N PRO A 42 -1.21 2.58 3.88
CA PRO A 42 -1.95 1.44 3.33
C PRO A 42 -1.53 1.07 1.91
N VAL A 43 -1.29 2.07 1.06
CA VAL A 43 -0.85 1.88 -0.33
C VAL A 43 0.50 1.15 -0.42
N ALA A 44 1.45 1.49 0.47
CA ALA A 44 2.75 0.83 0.51
C ALA A 44 2.64 -0.65 0.91
N ARG A 45 1.79 -0.95 1.91
CA ARG A 45 1.58 -2.31 2.41
C ARG A 45 0.88 -3.21 1.41
N VAL A 46 -0.18 -2.70 0.77
CA VAL A 46 -0.90 -3.45 -0.26
C VAL A 46 -0.03 -3.65 -1.50
N ARG A 47 0.75 -2.63 -1.91
CA ARG A 47 1.71 -2.80 -3.01
C ARG A 47 2.80 -3.82 -2.70
N ALA A 48 3.32 -3.84 -1.48
CA ALA A 48 4.29 -4.86 -1.08
C ALA A 48 3.68 -6.27 -1.15
N TYR A 49 2.41 -6.42 -0.76
CA TYR A 49 1.68 -7.68 -0.90
C TYR A 49 1.49 -8.08 -2.37
N GLU A 50 1.05 -7.17 -3.23
CA GLU A 50 0.87 -7.46 -4.66
C GLU A 50 2.17 -7.87 -5.36
N GLN A 51 3.30 -7.26 -4.96
CA GLN A 51 4.62 -7.55 -5.54
C GLN A 51 5.23 -8.86 -5.02
N SER A 52 4.95 -9.21 -3.78
CA SER A 52 5.47 -10.41 -3.12
C SER A 52 4.46 -10.90 -2.07
N PRO A 53 3.43 -11.66 -2.49
CA PRO A 53 2.39 -12.12 -1.58
C PRO A 53 2.93 -13.06 -0.51
N GLY A 54 2.72 -12.69 0.77
CA GLY A 54 2.92 -13.59 1.91
C GLY A 54 1.70 -14.49 2.12
N THR A 55 1.90 -15.67 2.72
CA THR A 55 0.81 -16.61 3.03
C THR A 55 0.22 -16.42 4.43
N ASN A 56 0.98 -15.83 5.36
CA ASN A 56 0.49 -15.49 6.70
C ASN A 56 0.41 -13.96 6.80
N LEU A 57 -0.76 -13.45 7.11
CA LEU A 57 -1.06 -12.02 7.03
C LEU A 57 -1.53 -11.47 8.35
N ILE A 58 -1.17 -10.22 8.64
CA ILE A 58 -1.67 -9.44 9.78
C ILE A 58 -2.54 -8.32 9.24
N ILE A 59 -3.80 -8.26 9.67
CA ILE A 59 -4.77 -7.22 9.28
C ILE A 59 -5.32 -6.58 10.56
N GLY A 60 -5.25 -5.26 10.64
CA GLY A 60 -5.70 -4.52 11.81
C GLY A 60 -5.38 -3.04 11.73
N ASP A 61 -5.42 -2.39 12.87
CA ASP A 61 -5.19 -0.96 13.00
C ASP A 61 -3.74 -0.60 13.42
N SER A 62 -3.56 0.62 13.92
CA SER A 62 -2.24 1.14 14.33
C SER A 62 -1.52 0.31 15.39
N ARG A 63 -2.22 -0.49 16.19
CA ARG A 63 -1.63 -1.33 17.24
C ARG A 63 -0.82 -2.46 16.63
N LEU A 64 -1.34 -3.07 15.57
CA LEU A 64 -0.62 -4.13 14.85
C LEU A 64 0.34 -3.56 13.80
N ALA A 65 0.07 -2.35 13.29
CA ALA A 65 0.88 -1.73 12.24
C ALA A 65 2.36 -1.55 12.63
N HIS A 66 2.66 -1.48 13.92
CA HIS A 66 4.00 -1.26 14.46
C HIS A 66 4.65 -2.52 15.05
N PHE A 67 4.11 -3.70 14.77
CA PHE A 67 4.75 -4.94 15.22
C PHE A 67 6.15 -5.07 14.62
N ASP A 68 7.07 -5.51 15.48
CA ASP A 68 8.40 -5.95 15.06
C ASP A 68 8.25 -7.31 14.35
N MET A 69 8.34 -7.29 13.03
CA MET A 69 8.09 -8.47 12.20
C MET A 69 9.19 -9.52 12.35
N ASP A 70 10.42 -9.12 12.63
CA ASP A 70 11.52 -10.06 12.91
C ASP A 70 11.25 -10.84 14.21
N LEU A 71 10.72 -10.15 15.21
CA LEU A 71 10.29 -10.79 16.46
C LEU A 71 9.10 -11.72 16.22
N VAL A 72 8.08 -11.30 15.48
CA VAL A 72 6.90 -12.12 15.14
C VAL A 72 7.35 -13.40 14.42
N ASP A 73 8.20 -13.28 13.42
CA ASP A 73 8.71 -14.40 12.64
C ASP A 73 9.54 -15.35 13.52
N SER A 74 10.36 -14.81 14.43
CA SER A 74 11.16 -15.61 15.36
C SER A 74 10.31 -16.38 16.36
N LEU A 75 9.24 -15.77 16.88
CA LEU A 75 8.35 -16.38 17.89
C LEU A 75 7.43 -17.44 17.27
N THR A 76 6.99 -17.22 16.04
CA THR A 76 6.05 -18.11 15.36
C THR A 76 6.73 -19.20 14.53
N GLY A 77 8.02 -19.01 14.21
CA GLY A 77 8.76 -19.86 13.29
C GLY A 77 8.25 -19.78 11.85
N GLN A 78 7.53 -18.71 11.51
CA GLN A 78 6.91 -18.50 10.19
C GLN A 78 7.08 -17.06 9.76
N SER A 79 7.14 -16.82 8.44
CA SER A 79 7.16 -15.48 7.91
C SER A 79 5.75 -14.90 7.83
N TRP A 80 5.58 -13.69 8.35
CA TRP A 80 4.33 -12.95 8.35
C TRP A 80 4.46 -11.64 7.59
N GLN A 81 3.42 -11.27 6.86
CA GLN A 81 3.35 -9.97 6.19
C GLN A 81 2.31 -9.08 6.86
N ASN A 82 2.77 -7.90 7.30
CA ASN A 82 1.93 -6.96 8.02
C ASN A 82 1.22 -5.99 7.08
N LEU A 83 -0.09 -6.12 6.96
CA LEU A 83 -0.97 -5.25 6.19
C LEU A 83 -1.75 -4.25 7.05
N ALA A 84 -1.60 -4.30 8.38
CA ALA A 84 -2.27 -3.38 9.30
C ALA A 84 -1.81 -1.93 9.10
N PHE A 85 -2.70 -0.95 9.27
CA PHE A 85 -2.40 0.46 9.05
C PHE A 85 -3.12 1.37 10.04
N GLY A 86 -2.56 2.57 10.25
CA GLY A 86 -3.06 3.53 11.24
C GLY A 86 -4.51 3.93 11.03
N GLY A 87 -5.31 3.88 12.11
CA GLY A 87 -6.70 4.32 12.11
C GLY A 87 -7.63 3.51 11.21
N ALA A 88 -7.34 2.24 10.96
CA ALA A 88 -8.21 1.38 10.20
C ALA A 88 -9.54 1.15 10.93
N SER A 89 -10.66 1.33 10.25
CA SER A 89 -11.98 0.91 10.73
C SER A 89 -12.17 -0.60 10.52
N LEU A 90 -13.17 -1.17 11.20
CA LEU A 90 -13.52 -2.58 10.98
C LEU A 90 -13.89 -2.84 9.50
N LYS A 91 -14.63 -1.90 8.88
CA LYS A 91 -14.98 -1.99 7.47
C LYS A 91 -13.72 -2.07 6.60
N GLU A 92 -12.76 -1.16 6.80
CA GLU A 92 -11.51 -1.14 6.03
C GLU A 92 -10.69 -2.42 6.22
N CYS A 93 -10.65 -2.99 7.43
CA CYS A 93 -10.00 -4.27 7.68
C CYS A 93 -10.68 -5.43 6.95
N VAL A 94 -12.02 -5.44 6.92
CA VAL A 94 -12.79 -6.46 6.19
C VAL A 94 -12.62 -6.30 4.68
N ASP A 95 -12.67 -5.07 4.15
CA ASP A 95 -12.44 -4.79 2.74
C ASP A 95 -11.04 -5.25 2.30
N LEU A 96 -10.02 -4.98 3.13
CA LEU A 96 -8.66 -5.45 2.88
C LEU A 96 -8.55 -6.98 2.92
N ALA A 97 -9.21 -7.63 3.87
CA ALA A 97 -9.24 -9.09 3.94
C ALA A 97 -9.89 -9.70 2.69
N ASN A 98 -11.02 -9.15 2.24
CA ASN A 98 -11.68 -9.59 1.01
C ASN A 98 -10.77 -9.37 -0.20
N TYR A 99 -10.14 -8.19 -0.31
CA TYR A 99 -9.20 -7.89 -1.40
C TYR A 99 -8.07 -8.93 -1.50
N VAL A 100 -7.49 -9.30 -0.35
CA VAL A 100 -6.43 -10.31 -0.29
C VAL A 100 -6.95 -11.69 -0.70
N LEU A 101 -8.10 -12.09 -0.18
CA LEU A 101 -8.70 -13.40 -0.50
C LEU A 101 -9.12 -13.51 -1.97
N ASP A 102 -9.63 -12.41 -2.55
CA ASP A 102 -10.04 -12.35 -3.95
C ASP A 102 -8.86 -12.23 -4.93
N SER A 103 -7.65 -11.95 -4.42
CA SER A 103 -6.44 -11.86 -5.25
C SER A 103 -6.04 -13.17 -5.94
N GLY A 104 -6.56 -14.31 -5.45
CA GLY A 104 -6.20 -15.64 -5.92
C GLY A 104 -4.84 -16.15 -5.42
N ASN A 105 -4.14 -15.38 -4.59
CA ASN A 105 -2.90 -15.83 -3.95
C ASN A 105 -3.23 -16.80 -2.81
N GLN A 106 -2.28 -17.69 -2.50
CA GLN A 106 -2.43 -18.60 -1.37
C GLN A 106 -2.36 -17.80 -0.05
N VAL A 107 -3.38 -17.97 0.79
CA VAL A 107 -3.43 -17.41 2.15
C VAL A 107 -3.65 -18.57 3.12
N ASP A 108 -2.67 -18.80 3.98
CA ASP A 108 -2.72 -19.89 4.97
C ASP A 108 -3.33 -19.41 6.28
N ARG A 109 -3.00 -18.18 6.70
CA ARG A 109 -3.45 -17.62 7.98
C ARG A 109 -3.65 -16.10 7.89
N ILE A 110 -4.66 -15.63 8.60
CA ILE A 110 -4.89 -14.21 8.84
C ILE A 110 -5.01 -13.97 10.35
N LEU A 111 -4.09 -13.18 10.90
CA LEU A 111 -4.27 -12.58 12.23
C LEU A 111 -5.11 -11.30 12.04
N PHE A 112 -6.38 -11.40 12.39
CA PHE A 112 -7.34 -10.30 12.23
C PHE A 112 -7.61 -9.63 13.57
N GLU A 113 -7.38 -8.31 13.67
CA GLU A 113 -7.63 -7.55 14.88
C GLU A 113 -9.08 -7.09 14.97
N LEU A 114 -9.70 -7.37 16.12
CA LEU A 114 -10.99 -6.81 16.52
C LEU A 114 -10.79 -5.87 17.72
N SER A 115 -10.66 -4.60 17.42
CA SER A 115 -10.52 -3.58 18.43
C SER A 115 -11.87 -3.13 18.95
N PHE A 116 -11.99 -2.96 20.27
CA PHE A 116 -13.26 -2.54 20.88
C PHE A 116 -13.83 -1.25 20.28
N TYR A 117 -12.96 -0.26 20.01
CA TYR A 117 -13.43 1.02 19.44
C TYR A 117 -13.88 0.92 17.98
N THR A 118 -13.36 -0.05 17.22
CA THR A 118 -13.78 -0.26 15.83
C THR A 118 -15.18 -0.85 15.70
N LEU A 119 -15.74 -1.36 16.82
CA LEU A 119 -17.14 -1.78 16.91
C LEU A 119 -18.12 -0.61 17.13
N ASN A 120 -17.59 0.60 17.35
CA ASN A 120 -18.39 1.81 17.46
C ASN A 120 -18.88 2.23 16.05
N SER A 121 -20.19 2.31 15.87
CA SER A 121 -20.81 2.71 14.59
C SER A 121 -20.41 4.11 14.11
N SER A 122 -19.97 4.98 15.03
CA SER A 122 -19.45 6.31 14.69
C SER A 122 -18.02 6.28 14.17
N TYR A 123 -17.30 5.18 14.32
CA TYR A 123 -15.94 4.98 13.80
C TYR A 123 -16.02 4.19 12.49
N ASN A 124 -16.36 4.89 11.42
CA ASN A 124 -16.58 4.29 10.12
C ASN A 124 -15.81 5.06 9.04
N THR A 125 -14.49 4.91 9.01
CA THR A 125 -13.66 5.40 7.91
C THR A 125 -13.80 4.46 6.71
N ASP A 126 -13.75 5.01 5.50
CA ASP A 126 -13.85 4.27 4.23
C ASP A 126 -12.83 4.80 3.22
N ARG A 127 -11.54 4.58 3.52
CA ARG A 127 -10.43 4.99 2.63
C ARG A 127 -10.08 3.88 1.65
N PHE A 128 -10.58 2.65 1.87
CA PHE A 128 -10.15 1.49 1.09
C PHE A 128 -10.61 1.59 -0.38
N SER A 129 -11.79 2.13 -0.66
CA SER A 129 -12.27 2.35 -2.03
C SER A 129 -11.37 3.33 -2.81
N ALA A 130 -10.93 4.41 -2.16
CA ALA A 130 -9.98 5.36 -2.75
C ALA A 130 -8.59 4.74 -2.92
N LEU A 131 -8.15 3.92 -1.97
CA LEU A 131 -6.92 3.15 -2.07
C LEU A 131 -6.96 2.20 -3.28
N GLU A 132 -8.00 1.41 -3.43
CA GLU A 132 -8.16 0.48 -4.55
C GLU A 132 -8.14 1.21 -5.91
N ALA A 133 -8.82 2.33 -6.02
CA ALA A 133 -8.77 3.16 -7.22
C ALA A 133 -7.33 3.67 -7.52
N THR A 134 -6.59 4.03 -6.46
CA THR A 134 -5.19 4.46 -6.57
C THR A 134 -4.27 3.32 -7.00
N LEU A 135 -4.49 2.12 -6.45
CA LEU A 135 -3.71 0.92 -6.83
C LEU A 135 -3.87 0.58 -8.32
N ARG A 136 -5.06 0.78 -8.86
CA ARG A 136 -5.38 0.51 -10.28
C ARG A 136 -4.95 1.62 -11.25
N ASN A 137 -4.69 2.83 -10.75
CA ASN A 137 -4.37 3.98 -11.60
C ASN A 137 -3.09 4.71 -11.13
N PRO A 138 -1.93 4.47 -11.80
CA PRO A 138 -0.67 5.12 -11.45
C PRO A 138 -0.72 6.66 -11.51
N LEU A 139 -1.53 7.25 -12.39
CA LEU A 139 -1.66 8.70 -12.45
C LEU A 139 -2.41 9.24 -11.22
N ALA A 140 -3.44 8.53 -10.76
CA ALA A 140 -4.12 8.88 -9.52
C ALA A 140 -3.17 8.84 -8.33
N TYR A 141 -2.26 7.84 -8.28
CA TYR A 141 -1.21 7.79 -7.27
C TYR A 141 -0.25 8.98 -7.35
N CYS A 142 0.32 9.26 -8.53
CA CYS A 142 1.29 10.34 -8.71
C CYS A 142 0.74 11.73 -8.35
N LEU A 143 -0.56 11.95 -8.51
CA LEU A 143 -1.23 13.21 -8.23
C LEU A 143 -1.84 13.29 -6.82
N ASN A 144 -1.78 12.20 -6.05
CA ASN A 144 -2.31 12.18 -4.70
C ASN A 144 -1.27 12.70 -3.69
N LEU A 145 -1.48 13.91 -3.18
CA LEU A 145 -0.58 14.53 -2.21
C LEU A 145 -0.59 13.80 -0.85
N GLU A 146 -1.69 13.18 -0.47
CA GLU A 146 -1.81 12.47 0.81
C GLU A 146 -0.83 11.28 0.90
N TYR A 147 -0.57 10.62 -0.22
CA TYR A 147 0.36 9.48 -0.26
C TYR A 147 1.82 9.89 -0.51
N ASN A 148 2.07 11.11 -0.96
CA ASN A 148 3.38 11.51 -1.50
C ASN A 148 4.04 12.69 -0.77
N VAL A 149 3.49 13.11 0.37
CA VAL A 149 4.04 14.19 1.22
C VAL A 149 4.45 13.68 2.59
#